data_320367f4ac0c94cdb5355f100e567064
#
_entry.id   320367f4ac0c94cdb5355f100e567064
#
_cell.length_a   1.000
_cell.length_b   1.000
_cell.length_c   1.000
_cell.angle_alpha   90.00
_cell.angle_beta   90.00
_cell.angle_gamma   90.00
#
_symmetry.space_group_name_H-M   'P 1'
#
loop_
_entity.id
_entity.type
_entity.pdbx_description
1 polymer ?
#
loop_
_entity_poly.entity_id
_entity_poly.type
_entity_poly.pdbx_seq_one_letter_code
_entity_poly.pdbx_strand_id
1 'polypeptide(L)'
;MKTKLGPIRPSRSLERSSQPEGHPALQPHEYERGGTAKLLTLFRPTTGEIRAKGVVSVTNAVLHPWLKEQLAEVLAEIEKAHPRAELPPEAERPLCARWETWLGYAPRSSEPPLRIVLVLDNLAGHLSYDLVRWFFAHGVMPLYTPVGGSWLNMAESVQRIIVRRALAGQHPQTAQEVIDWLEQTVEGWNNHPTPFVWNGKRRRRRERARVRRLAGSGAALVKGYAIAS
;
A
#
# COMPACT_ATOMS: atom_id res chain seq x y z
N MET A 1 -3.35 1.32 7.39
CA MET A 1 -1.90 1.08 7.27
C MET A 1 -1.13 2.25 7.83
N LYS A 2 -0.31 2.04 8.86
CA LYS A 2 0.44 3.11 9.51
C LYS A 2 1.82 3.20 8.90
N THR A 3 2.03 4.06 7.91
CA THR A 3 3.40 4.46 7.57
C THR A 3 3.84 5.49 8.60
N LYS A 4 4.63 5.09 9.58
CA LYS A 4 5.37 6.04 10.39
C LYS A 4 6.45 6.60 9.48
N LEU A 5 6.23 7.80 8.97
CA LEU A 5 7.34 8.60 8.47
C LEU A 5 8.27 8.84 9.66
N GLY A 6 9.56 8.58 9.44
CA GLY A 6 10.57 8.90 10.41
C GLY A 6 10.54 10.40 10.75
N PRO A 7 11.26 10.82 11.78
CA PRO A 7 11.27 12.20 12.21
C PRO A 7 11.61 13.13 11.05
N ILE A 8 10.77 14.15 10.85
CA ILE A 8 11.04 15.24 9.93
C ILE A 8 12.24 15.97 10.49
N ARG A 9 13.35 16.00 9.76
CA ARG A 9 14.54 16.74 10.18
C ARG A 9 14.34 18.21 9.81
N PRO A 10 14.34 19.14 10.75
CA PRO A 10 14.45 20.55 10.40
C PRO A 10 15.78 20.78 9.67
N SER A 11 15.78 21.59 8.62
CA SER A 11 16.98 22.04 7.96
C SER A 11 17.68 23.08 8.84
N ARG A 12 18.36 22.65 9.89
CA ARG A 12 19.46 23.47 10.38
C ARG A 12 20.59 23.30 9.37
N SER A 13 21.16 24.42 8.92
CA SER A 13 22.47 24.42 8.30
C SER A 13 23.40 23.63 9.22
N LEU A 14 23.65 22.38 8.87
CA LEU A 14 24.58 21.53 9.55
C LEU A 14 25.94 22.18 9.32
N GLU A 15 26.39 22.96 10.26
CA GLU A 15 27.83 23.17 10.42
C GLU A 15 28.42 21.76 10.54
N ARG A 16 28.99 21.29 9.44
CA ARG A 16 29.76 20.06 9.44
C ARG A 16 30.86 20.29 10.46
N SER A 17 30.80 19.57 11.60
CA SER A 17 31.94 19.56 12.49
C SER A 17 33.14 19.13 11.65
N SER A 18 34.13 20.01 11.51
CA SER A 18 35.40 19.67 10.89
C SER A 18 36.09 18.65 11.78
N GLN A 19 35.96 17.40 11.46
CA GLN A 19 36.69 16.33 12.13
C GLN A 19 38.05 16.18 11.46
N PRO A 20 39.09 15.77 12.22
CA PRO A 20 40.37 15.44 11.65
C PRO A 20 40.25 14.38 10.55
N GLU A 21 41.15 14.39 9.59
CA GLU A 21 41.21 13.47 8.48
C GLU A 21 41.18 12.01 8.99
N GLY A 22 40.25 11.18 8.45
CA GLY A 22 40.06 9.81 8.88
C GLY A 22 38.97 9.58 9.94
N HIS A 23 38.36 10.62 10.50
CA HIS A 23 37.23 10.48 11.41
C HIS A 23 35.92 10.82 10.71
N PRO A 24 34.84 9.96 10.86
CA PRO A 24 33.54 10.27 10.28
C PRO A 24 32.95 11.53 10.93
N ALA A 25 32.35 12.38 10.11
CA ALA A 25 31.65 13.56 10.61
C ALA A 25 30.55 13.16 11.61
N LEU A 26 30.61 13.73 12.81
CA LEU A 26 29.58 13.50 13.83
C LEU A 26 28.31 14.26 13.45
N GLN A 27 27.21 13.57 13.38
CA GLN A 27 25.89 14.18 13.23
C GLN A 27 25.27 14.40 14.60
N PRO A 28 24.67 15.57 14.86
CA PRO A 28 24.01 15.82 16.14
C PRO A 28 22.85 14.81 16.29
N HIS A 29 22.76 14.17 17.45
CA HIS A 29 21.70 13.22 17.80
C HIS A 29 20.38 13.90 18.17
N GLU A 30 20.39 15.21 18.36
CA GLU A 30 19.20 15.97 18.67
C GLU A 30 18.43 16.28 17.38
N TYR A 31 17.18 15.85 17.32
CA TYR A 31 16.24 16.21 16.27
C TYR A 31 14.92 16.66 16.89
N GLU A 32 14.43 17.77 16.41
CA GLU A 32 13.08 18.23 16.74
C GLU A 32 12.05 17.48 15.89
N ARG A 33 11.01 16.97 16.53
CA ARG A 33 9.90 16.33 15.82
C ARG A 33 8.95 17.40 15.30
N GLY A 34 8.99 17.70 14.01
CA GLY A 34 8.10 18.65 13.34
C GLY A 34 6.65 18.15 13.17
N GLY A 35 6.34 16.94 13.62
CA GLY A 35 5.01 16.35 13.49
C GLY A 35 5.01 14.94 12.94
N THR A 36 3.82 14.44 12.63
CA THR A 36 3.63 13.11 12.03
C THR A 36 2.67 13.23 10.86
N ALA A 37 3.09 12.77 9.69
CA ALA A 37 2.22 12.58 8.54
C ALA A 37 1.99 11.09 8.30
N LYS A 38 0.80 10.73 7.88
CA LYS A 38 0.39 9.37 7.52
C LYS A 38 -0.32 9.42 6.17
N LEU A 39 -0.21 8.36 5.39
CA LEU A 39 -0.85 8.24 4.08
C LEU A 39 -1.85 7.10 4.11
N LEU A 40 -3.13 7.39 3.95
CA LEU A 40 -4.14 6.41 3.61
C LEU A 40 -3.94 6.05 2.14
N THR A 41 -4.00 4.77 1.79
CA THR A 41 -3.72 4.33 0.42
C THR A 41 -4.62 3.18 0.03
N LEU A 42 -5.28 3.32 -1.11
CA LEU A 42 -6.00 2.28 -1.81
C LEU A 42 -5.32 2.10 -3.18
N PHE A 43 -4.86 0.89 -3.48
CA PHE A 43 -4.19 0.56 -4.73
C PHE A 43 -5.02 -0.41 -5.55
N ARG A 44 -5.28 -0.09 -6.81
CA ARG A 44 -5.98 -0.93 -7.77
C ARG A 44 -4.97 -1.59 -8.72
N PRO A 45 -4.62 -2.87 -8.51
CA PRO A 45 -3.56 -3.52 -9.28
C PRO A 45 -3.84 -3.62 -10.78
N THR A 46 -5.12 -3.73 -11.16
CA THR A 46 -5.55 -3.91 -12.55
C THR A 46 -5.29 -2.69 -13.42
N THR A 47 -5.43 -1.49 -12.87
CA THR A 47 -5.17 -0.22 -13.57
C THR A 47 -3.82 0.38 -13.20
N GLY A 48 -3.28 0.02 -12.03
CA GLY A 48 -2.10 0.66 -11.44
C GLY A 48 -2.42 1.97 -10.71
N GLU A 49 -3.68 2.35 -10.62
CA GLU A 49 -4.16 3.57 -9.97
C GLU A 49 -3.96 3.50 -8.45
N ILE A 50 -3.60 4.64 -7.86
CA ILE A 50 -3.46 4.85 -6.43
C ILE A 50 -4.44 5.93 -6.01
N ARG A 51 -5.29 5.63 -5.01
CA ARG A 51 -6.07 6.62 -4.29
C ARG A 51 -5.44 6.82 -2.93
N ALA A 52 -5.11 8.05 -2.59
CA ALA A 52 -4.42 8.32 -1.35
C ALA A 52 -4.89 9.63 -0.73
N LYS A 53 -4.75 9.71 0.60
CA LYS A 53 -5.01 10.91 1.38
C LYS A 53 -4.00 11.02 2.50
N GLY A 54 -3.32 12.16 2.58
CA GLY A 54 -2.44 12.49 3.68
C GLY A 54 -3.25 12.92 4.91
N VAL A 55 -2.85 12.44 6.08
CA VAL A 55 -3.52 12.75 7.35
C VAL A 55 -2.51 12.80 8.48
N VAL A 56 -2.78 13.59 9.50
CA VAL A 56 -1.94 13.66 10.71
C VAL A 56 -2.21 12.48 11.66
N SER A 57 -3.43 11.94 11.65
CA SER A 57 -3.81 10.79 12.47
C SER A 57 -4.73 9.84 11.70
N VAL A 58 -4.66 8.54 12.03
CA VAL A 58 -5.55 7.52 11.47
C VAL A 58 -6.41 6.98 12.61
N THR A 59 -7.60 7.56 12.75
CA THR A 59 -8.67 7.07 13.61
C THR A 59 -9.76 6.46 12.74
N ASN A 60 -10.69 5.71 13.33
CA ASN A 60 -11.83 5.18 12.60
C ASN A 60 -12.69 6.30 12.00
N ALA A 61 -12.80 7.44 12.68
CA ALA A 61 -13.52 8.62 12.20
C ALA A 61 -12.90 9.24 10.92
N VAL A 62 -11.60 9.03 10.67
CA VAL A 62 -10.91 9.49 9.47
C VAL A 62 -10.86 8.38 8.42
N LEU A 63 -10.51 7.17 8.83
CA LEU A 63 -10.30 6.04 7.92
C LEU A 63 -11.59 5.57 7.26
N HIS A 64 -12.67 5.36 8.05
CA HIS A 64 -13.88 4.75 7.53
C HIS A 64 -14.62 5.61 6.50
N PRO A 65 -14.86 6.92 6.73
CA PRO A 65 -15.49 7.76 5.72
C PRO A 65 -14.68 7.79 4.42
N TRP A 66 -13.37 8.00 4.51
CA TRP A 66 -12.50 8.05 3.36
C TRP A 66 -12.52 6.71 2.58
N LEU A 67 -12.38 5.58 3.26
CA LEU A 67 -12.35 4.28 2.61
C LEU A 67 -13.69 3.94 1.94
N LYS A 68 -14.81 4.26 2.60
CA LYS A 68 -16.15 4.08 2.05
C LYS A 68 -16.36 4.95 0.80
N GLU A 69 -15.97 6.22 0.84
CA GLU A 69 -16.04 7.14 -0.28
C GLU A 69 -15.26 6.61 -1.48
N GLN A 70 -13.98 6.26 -1.27
CA GLN A 70 -13.11 5.76 -2.35
C GLN A 70 -13.63 4.45 -2.95
N LEU A 71 -14.15 3.54 -2.13
CA LEU A 71 -14.74 2.30 -2.61
C LEU A 71 -16.06 2.52 -3.34
N ALA A 72 -16.88 3.47 -2.90
CA ALA A 72 -18.13 3.83 -3.61
C ALA A 72 -17.85 4.37 -5.00
N GLU A 73 -16.83 5.22 -5.16
CA GLU A 73 -16.40 5.72 -6.47
C GLU A 73 -15.91 4.57 -7.37
N VAL A 74 -15.05 3.66 -6.85
CA VAL A 74 -14.58 2.50 -7.61
C VAL A 74 -15.75 1.59 -8.01
N LEU A 75 -16.73 1.38 -7.13
CA LEU A 75 -17.92 0.61 -7.44
C LEU A 75 -18.76 1.25 -8.56
N ALA A 76 -18.91 2.57 -8.54
CA ALA A 76 -19.61 3.30 -9.60
C ALA A 76 -18.87 3.19 -10.95
N GLU A 77 -17.54 3.26 -10.96
CA GLU A 77 -16.72 3.02 -12.15
C GLU A 77 -16.92 1.59 -12.70
N ILE A 78 -16.90 0.58 -11.82
CA ILE A 78 -17.10 -0.81 -12.18
C ILE A 78 -18.51 -1.01 -12.73
N GLU A 79 -19.53 -0.43 -12.09
CA GLU A 79 -20.92 -0.53 -12.55
C GLU A 79 -21.11 0.09 -13.94
N LYS A 80 -20.45 1.22 -14.21
CA LYS A 80 -20.46 1.87 -15.53
C LYS A 80 -19.76 1.04 -16.60
N ALA A 81 -18.62 0.41 -16.27
CA ALA A 81 -17.85 -0.41 -17.20
C ALA A 81 -18.46 -1.81 -17.41
N HIS A 82 -19.06 -2.38 -16.38
CA HIS A 82 -19.63 -3.72 -16.33
C HIS A 82 -20.98 -3.70 -15.59
N PRO A 83 -22.08 -3.37 -16.29
CA PRO A 83 -23.42 -3.35 -15.71
C PRO A 83 -23.82 -4.68 -15.08
N ARG A 84 -24.57 -4.65 -13.99
CA ARG A 84 -24.94 -5.86 -13.22
C ARG A 84 -25.67 -6.93 -14.03
N ALA A 85 -26.36 -6.55 -15.10
CA ALA A 85 -27.07 -7.48 -15.97
C ALA A 85 -26.15 -8.50 -16.67
N GLU A 86 -24.85 -8.21 -16.77
CA GLU A 86 -23.84 -9.07 -17.42
C GLU A 86 -23.19 -10.07 -16.44
N LEU A 87 -23.44 -9.93 -15.13
CA LEU A 87 -22.85 -10.80 -14.11
C LEU A 87 -23.84 -11.89 -13.69
N PRO A 88 -23.43 -13.16 -13.64
CA PRO A 88 -24.26 -14.24 -13.12
C PRO A 88 -24.37 -14.10 -11.58
N PRO A 89 -25.49 -13.60 -11.05
CA PRO A 89 -25.60 -13.27 -9.63
C PRO A 89 -25.56 -14.52 -8.75
N GLU A 90 -25.87 -15.69 -9.31
CA GLU A 90 -25.93 -16.94 -8.57
C GLU A 90 -24.54 -17.53 -8.23
N ALA A 91 -23.53 -17.25 -9.04
CA ALA A 91 -22.19 -17.78 -8.84
C ALA A 91 -21.42 -17.06 -7.72
N GLU A 92 -21.73 -15.80 -7.44
CA GLU A 92 -21.02 -14.96 -6.48
C GLU A 92 -21.61 -15.00 -5.07
N ARG A 93 -22.93 -15.19 -4.95
CA ARG A 93 -23.64 -15.27 -3.66
C ARG A 93 -23.10 -16.35 -2.71
N PRO A 94 -22.86 -17.60 -3.15
CA PRO A 94 -22.30 -18.63 -2.28
C PRO A 94 -20.92 -18.28 -1.74
N LEU A 95 -20.11 -17.54 -2.51
CA LEU A 95 -18.78 -17.11 -2.09
C LEU A 95 -18.88 -16.05 -1.00
N CYS A 96 -19.74 -15.04 -1.17
CA CYS A 96 -19.99 -14.03 -0.15
C CYS A 96 -20.53 -14.66 1.14
N ALA A 97 -21.55 -15.51 1.05
CA ALA A 97 -22.12 -16.21 2.20
C ALA A 97 -21.09 -17.07 2.93
N ARG A 98 -20.19 -17.74 2.21
CA ARG A 98 -19.09 -18.51 2.80
C ARG A 98 -18.13 -17.62 3.59
N TRP A 99 -17.77 -16.45 3.05
CA TRP A 99 -16.90 -15.51 3.73
C TRP A 99 -17.54 -14.89 4.97
N GLU A 100 -18.83 -14.53 4.90
CA GLU A 100 -19.60 -14.06 6.05
C GLU A 100 -19.62 -15.11 7.16
N THR A 101 -19.87 -16.37 6.82
CA THR A 101 -19.87 -17.48 7.78
C THR A 101 -18.49 -17.63 8.43
N TRP A 102 -17.43 -17.56 7.63
CA TRP A 102 -16.06 -17.69 8.13
C TRP A 102 -15.65 -16.55 9.05
N LEU A 103 -16.13 -15.33 8.79
CA LEU A 103 -15.91 -14.16 9.65
C LEU A 103 -16.84 -14.11 10.88
N GLY A 104 -17.78 -15.06 11.01
CA GLY A 104 -18.73 -15.15 12.13
C GLY A 104 -19.95 -14.25 11.97
N TYR A 105 -20.25 -13.76 10.76
CA TYR A 105 -21.46 -12.98 10.47
C TYR A 105 -22.49 -13.87 9.80
N ALA A 106 -23.77 -13.69 10.17
CA ALA A 106 -24.86 -14.39 9.52
C ALA A 106 -25.08 -13.84 8.09
N PRO A 107 -25.07 -14.72 7.06
CA PRO A 107 -25.31 -14.28 5.69
C PRO A 107 -26.72 -13.72 5.54
N ARG A 108 -26.87 -12.66 4.77
CA ARG A 108 -28.17 -12.09 4.38
C ARG A 108 -28.51 -12.50 2.97
N SER A 109 -29.72 -12.95 2.75
CA SER A 109 -30.21 -13.35 1.42
C SER A 109 -30.27 -12.20 0.41
N SER A 110 -30.19 -10.96 0.88
CA SER A 110 -30.32 -9.73 0.06
C SER A 110 -28.99 -9.03 -0.20
N GLU A 111 -27.84 -9.65 0.12
CA GLU A 111 -26.56 -9.02 -0.17
C GLU A 111 -26.31 -8.91 -1.69
N PRO A 112 -25.75 -7.80 -2.17
CA PRO A 112 -25.45 -7.63 -3.58
C PRO A 112 -24.36 -8.60 -4.05
N PRO A 113 -24.25 -8.89 -5.36
CA PRO A 113 -23.19 -9.71 -5.91
C PRO A 113 -21.82 -9.09 -5.62
N LEU A 114 -20.80 -9.95 -5.50
CA LEU A 114 -19.42 -9.54 -5.28
C LEU A 114 -18.91 -8.71 -6.46
N ARG A 115 -18.35 -7.54 -6.16
CA ARG A 115 -17.77 -6.61 -7.13
C ARG A 115 -16.28 -6.36 -6.88
N ILE A 116 -15.86 -6.36 -5.63
CA ILE A 116 -14.49 -6.04 -5.22
C ILE A 116 -14.00 -7.07 -4.21
N VAL A 117 -12.79 -7.57 -4.40
CA VAL A 117 -12.01 -8.26 -3.37
C VAL A 117 -11.01 -7.24 -2.82
N LEU A 118 -11.17 -6.85 -1.56
CA LEU A 118 -10.35 -5.84 -0.88
C LEU A 118 -9.34 -6.51 0.04
N VAL A 119 -8.06 -6.45 -0.33
CA VAL A 119 -6.98 -6.98 0.53
C VAL A 119 -6.60 -5.96 1.58
N LEU A 120 -6.69 -6.35 2.85
CA LEU A 120 -6.45 -5.50 4.02
C LEU A 120 -5.42 -6.13 4.96
N ASP A 121 -4.70 -5.28 5.70
CA ASP A 121 -3.96 -5.74 6.87
C ASP A 121 -4.90 -5.88 8.10
N ASN A 122 -4.38 -6.49 9.17
CA ASN A 122 -5.13 -6.73 10.40
C ASN A 122 -5.17 -5.50 11.33
N LEU A 123 -5.25 -4.28 10.78
CA LEU A 123 -5.48 -3.09 11.59
C LEU A 123 -6.86 -3.15 12.25
N ALA A 124 -6.94 -2.87 13.56
CA ALA A 124 -8.19 -2.93 14.32
C ALA A 124 -9.33 -2.12 13.66
N GLY A 125 -9.01 -0.97 13.04
CA GLY A 125 -9.98 -0.17 12.29
C GLY A 125 -10.56 -0.91 11.08
N HIS A 126 -9.81 -1.80 10.43
CA HIS A 126 -10.29 -2.59 9.30
C HIS A 126 -11.21 -3.75 9.72
N LEU A 127 -11.13 -4.16 10.99
CA LEU A 127 -11.92 -5.26 11.56
C LEU A 127 -13.17 -4.76 12.28
N SER A 128 -13.48 -3.45 12.23
CA SER A 128 -14.67 -2.94 12.91
C SER A 128 -15.94 -3.50 12.29
N TYR A 129 -16.90 -3.90 13.10
CA TYR A 129 -18.17 -4.48 12.69
C TYR A 129 -18.88 -3.62 11.64
N ASP A 130 -19.02 -2.31 11.91
CA ASP A 130 -19.72 -1.38 11.02
C ASP A 130 -19.08 -1.26 9.63
N LEU A 131 -17.74 -1.29 9.57
CA LEU A 131 -17.04 -1.23 8.30
C LEU A 131 -17.19 -2.53 7.51
N VAL A 132 -17.04 -3.67 8.16
CA VAL A 132 -17.19 -4.99 7.54
C VAL A 132 -18.62 -5.20 7.04
N ARG A 133 -19.63 -4.79 7.83
CA ARG A 133 -21.04 -4.81 7.40
C ARG A 133 -21.28 -3.93 6.18
N TRP A 134 -20.67 -2.76 6.16
CA TRP A 134 -20.75 -1.87 5.00
C TRP A 134 -20.13 -2.53 3.75
N PHE A 135 -18.99 -3.21 3.88
CA PHE A 135 -18.37 -3.92 2.77
C PHE A 135 -19.33 -4.94 2.15
N PHE A 136 -19.89 -5.82 2.95
CA PHE A 136 -20.84 -6.85 2.43
C PHE A 136 -22.08 -6.21 1.80
N ALA A 137 -22.65 -5.18 2.43
CA ALA A 137 -23.81 -4.48 1.88
C ALA A 137 -23.55 -3.80 0.52
N HIS A 138 -22.27 -3.63 0.13
CA HIS A 138 -21.89 -3.00 -1.14
C HIS A 138 -21.15 -3.95 -2.09
N GLY A 139 -21.16 -5.27 -1.85
CA GLY A 139 -20.50 -6.24 -2.72
C GLY A 139 -18.98 -6.18 -2.64
N VAL A 140 -18.43 -5.78 -1.51
CA VAL A 140 -16.98 -5.76 -1.23
C VAL A 140 -16.64 -6.90 -0.27
N MET A 141 -15.76 -7.81 -0.70
CA MET A 141 -15.28 -8.91 0.14
C MET A 141 -13.93 -8.54 0.76
N PRO A 142 -13.84 -8.36 2.08
CA PRO A 142 -12.57 -8.13 2.75
C PRO A 142 -11.75 -9.43 2.78
N LEU A 143 -10.49 -9.34 2.39
CA LEU A 143 -9.51 -10.42 2.47
C LEU A 143 -8.34 -9.96 3.35
N TYR A 144 -8.26 -10.48 4.55
CA TYR A 144 -7.21 -10.09 5.50
C TYR A 144 -5.92 -10.85 5.26
N THR A 145 -4.79 -10.15 5.32
CA THR A 145 -3.48 -10.78 5.25
C THR A 145 -3.24 -11.64 6.50
N PRO A 146 -2.49 -12.76 6.40
CA PRO A 146 -2.12 -13.53 7.58
C PRO A 146 -1.40 -12.68 8.63
N VAL A 147 -1.51 -13.06 9.89
CA VAL A 147 -0.76 -12.41 10.98
C VAL A 147 0.73 -12.48 10.67
N GLY A 148 1.42 -11.35 10.73
CA GLY A 148 2.82 -11.23 10.32
C GLY A 148 3.05 -11.17 8.80
N GLY A 149 2.00 -11.28 7.98
CA GLY A 149 2.04 -11.27 6.52
C GLY A 149 1.70 -9.93 5.86
N SER A 150 1.86 -8.81 6.55
CA SER A 150 1.51 -7.46 6.02
C SER A 150 2.21 -7.13 4.70
N TRP A 151 3.38 -7.73 4.45
CA TRP A 151 4.11 -7.60 3.17
C TRP A 151 3.36 -8.15 1.94
N LEU A 152 2.31 -8.95 2.15
CA LEU A 152 1.41 -9.42 1.10
C LEU A 152 0.47 -8.30 0.63
N ASN A 153 0.26 -7.28 1.44
CA ASN A 153 -0.51 -6.11 1.04
C ASN A 153 0.30 -5.25 0.06
N MET A 154 -0.11 -5.25 -1.20
CA MET A 154 0.58 -4.52 -2.27
C MET A 154 0.60 -3.01 -2.03
N ALA A 155 -0.41 -2.46 -1.36
CA ALA A 155 -0.48 -1.06 -1.03
C ALA A 155 0.73 -0.61 -0.19
N GLU A 156 1.28 -1.48 0.68
CA GLU A 156 2.49 -1.18 1.44
C GLU A 156 3.71 -0.97 0.54
N SER A 157 3.87 -1.84 -0.47
CA SER A 157 4.99 -1.73 -1.42
C SER A 157 4.88 -0.48 -2.28
N VAL A 158 3.68 -0.16 -2.73
CA VAL A 158 3.39 1.05 -3.52
C VAL A 158 3.63 2.30 -2.65
N GLN A 159 3.16 2.31 -1.43
CA GLN A 159 3.35 3.40 -0.47
C GLN A 159 4.83 3.69 -0.24
N ARG A 160 5.68 2.66 -0.11
CA ARG A 160 7.14 2.83 0.00
C ARG A 160 7.75 3.52 -1.23
N ILE A 161 7.21 3.25 -2.42
CA ILE A 161 7.67 3.91 -3.66
C ILE A 161 7.26 5.38 -3.63
N ILE A 162 6.01 5.69 -3.30
CA ILE A 162 5.50 7.06 -3.21
C ILE A 162 6.30 7.87 -2.19
N VAL A 163 6.47 7.35 -0.97
CA VAL A 163 7.25 8.01 0.09
C VAL A 163 8.69 8.29 -0.37
N ARG A 164 9.33 7.32 -1.02
CA ARG A 164 10.69 7.52 -1.54
C ARG A 164 10.74 8.61 -2.61
N ARG A 165 9.79 8.63 -3.54
CA ARG A 165 9.75 9.63 -4.61
C ARG A 165 9.45 11.03 -4.08
N ALA A 166 8.53 11.14 -3.14
CA ALA A 166 8.13 12.42 -2.56
C ALA A 166 9.22 13.04 -1.67
N LEU A 167 9.96 12.20 -0.91
CA LEU A 167 10.80 12.68 0.17
C LEU A 167 12.31 12.48 -0.06
N ALA A 168 12.73 11.80 -1.14
CA ALA A 168 14.16 11.59 -1.39
C ALA A 168 14.88 12.93 -1.65
N GLY A 169 15.85 13.25 -0.80
CA GLY A 169 16.62 14.49 -0.89
C GLY A 169 15.86 15.75 -0.43
N GLN A 170 14.65 15.61 0.09
CA GLN A 170 13.83 16.70 0.58
C GLN A 170 14.01 16.89 2.10
N HIS A 171 13.79 18.12 2.56
CA HIS A 171 13.90 18.51 3.97
C HIS A 171 12.63 19.22 4.43
N PRO A 172 11.51 18.48 4.60
CA PRO A 172 10.25 19.08 4.99
C PRO A 172 10.35 19.70 6.39
N GLN A 173 9.74 20.86 6.55
CA GLN A 173 9.72 21.60 7.81
C GLN A 173 8.45 21.25 8.62
N THR A 174 7.38 20.89 7.95
CA THR A 174 6.07 20.62 8.57
C THR A 174 5.49 19.29 8.12
N ALA A 175 4.58 18.76 8.90
CA ALA A 175 3.81 17.57 8.52
C ALA A 175 2.92 17.86 7.30
N GLN A 176 2.45 19.10 7.14
CA GLN A 176 1.62 19.48 6.00
C GLN A 176 2.40 19.44 4.69
N GLU A 177 3.62 19.96 4.66
CA GLU A 177 4.48 19.85 3.46
C GLU A 177 4.70 18.39 3.04
N VAL A 178 4.88 17.48 4.00
CA VAL A 178 5.00 16.05 3.71
C VAL A 178 3.72 15.51 3.08
N ILE A 179 2.56 15.90 3.61
CA ILE A 179 1.26 15.51 3.08
C ILE A 179 1.12 15.99 1.65
N ASP A 180 1.36 17.27 1.41
CA ASP A 180 1.22 17.90 0.09
C ASP A 180 2.14 17.24 -0.95
N TRP A 181 3.38 16.96 -0.61
CA TRP A 181 4.32 16.28 -1.52
C TRP A 181 3.93 14.82 -1.79
N LEU A 182 3.38 14.11 -0.80
CA LEU A 182 2.87 12.76 -1.00
C LEU A 182 1.68 12.74 -1.94
N GLU A 183 0.72 13.66 -1.75
CA GLU A 183 -0.48 13.77 -2.58
C GLU A 183 -0.12 14.19 -4.03
N GLN A 184 0.74 15.19 -4.22
CA GLN A 184 1.28 15.56 -5.53
C GLN A 184 2.00 14.40 -6.23
N THR A 185 2.75 13.61 -5.48
CA THR A 185 3.44 12.43 -6.03
C THR A 185 2.45 11.35 -6.47
N VAL A 186 1.34 11.18 -5.76
CA VAL A 186 0.25 10.27 -6.17
C VAL A 186 -0.46 10.78 -7.40
N GLU A 187 -0.74 12.08 -7.50
CA GLU A 187 -1.31 12.70 -8.68
C GLU A 187 -0.41 12.50 -9.90
N GLY A 188 0.88 12.80 -9.77
CA GLY A 188 1.87 12.53 -10.82
C GLY A 188 1.99 11.06 -11.21
N TRP A 189 1.82 10.13 -10.26
CA TRP A 189 1.75 8.70 -10.55
C TRP A 189 0.53 8.36 -11.40
N ASN A 190 -0.63 8.91 -11.08
CA ASN A 190 -1.90 8.62 -11.73
C ASN A 190 -2.00 9.22 -13.14
N ASN A 191 -1.16 10.18 -13.53
CA ASN A 191 -1.08 10.64 -14.90
C ASN A 191 -0.68 9.53 -15.89
N HIS A 192 0.15 8.57 -15.42
CA HIS A 192 0.58 7.41 -16.21
C HIS A 192 0.64 6.15 -15.34
N PRO A 193 -0.50 5.66 -14.84
CA PRO A 193 -0.53 4.53 -13.94
C PRO A 193 -0.09 3.26 -14.67
N THR A 194 0.70 2.43 -14.00
CA THR A 194 1.19 1.19 -14.58
C THR A 194 0.49 0.00 -13.94
N PRO A 195 -0.32 -0.76 -14.68
CA PRO A 195 -0.95 -1.97 -14.19
C PRO A 195 0.06 -2.97 -13.64
N PHE A 196 -0.32 -3.69 -12.60
CA PHE A 196 0.52 -4.72 -12.04
C PHE A 196 0.43 -5.99 -12.87
N VAL A 197 1.57 -6.43 -13.42
CA VAL A 197 1.64 -7.66 -14.20
C VAL A 197 2.03 -8.81 -13.27
N TRP A 198 1.09 -9.73 -13.03
CA TRP A 198 1.31 -10.95 -12.27
C TRP A 198 2.26 -11.88 -13.01
N ASN A 199 3.23 -12.47 -12.30
CA ASN A 199 4.20 -13.44 -12.81
C ASN A 199 5.29 -12.91 -13.79
N GLY A 200 5.18 -11.69 -14.33
CA GLY A 200 6.08 -11.21 -15.38
C GLY A 200 7.57 -11.14 -15.02
N LYS A 201 7.91 -10.77 -13.78
CA LYS A 201 9.32 -10.63 -13.34
C LYS A 201 9.74 -11.63 -12.26
N ARG A 202 8.81 -12.42 -11.72
CA ARG A 202 9.07 -13.33 -10.60
C ARG A 202 9.97 -14.49 -10.98
N ARG A 203 9.78 -15.05 -12.18
CA ARG A 203 10.63 -16.11 -12.74
C ARG A 203 12.06 -15.64 -12.89
N ARG A 204 12.29 -14.50 -13.56
CA ARG A 204 13.62 -13.90 -13.74
C ARG A 204 14.29 -13.50 -12.43
N ARG A 205 13.53 -13.06 -11.41
CA ARG A 205 14.06 -12.76 -10.06
C ARG A 205 14.47 -14.03 -9.33
N ARG A 206 13.69 -15.12 -9.43
CA ARG A 206 14.03 -16.42 -8.85
C ARG A 206 15.26 -17.02 -9.51
N GLU A 207 15.38 -16.95 -10.82
CA GLU A 207 16.56 -17.38 -11.57
C GLU A 207 17.80 -16.60 -11.15
N ARG A 208 17.74 -15.27 -11.08
CA ARG A 208 18.85 -14.45 -10.58
C ARG A 208 19.21 -14.75 -9.12
N ALA A 209 18.23 -14.97 -8.25
CA ALA A 209 18.47 -15.32 -6.86
C ALA A 209 19.10 -16.71 -6.74
N ARG A 210 18.70 -17.66 -7.59
CA ARG A 210 19.30 -18.99 -7.68
C ARG A 210 20.75 -18.92 -8.14
N VAL A 211 21.03 -18.17 -9.21
CA VAL A 211 22.40 -17.93 -9.68
C VAL A 211 23.27 -17.29 -8.60
N ARG A 212 22.77 -16.28 -7.88
CA ARG A 212 23.49 -15.66 -6.76
C ARG A 212 23.80 -16.64 -5.63
N ARG A 213 22.88 -17.53 -5.29
CA ARG A 213 23.08 -18.56 -4.27
C ARG A 213 24.12 -19.60 -4.71
N LEU A 214 24.12 -19.98 -5.97
CA LEU A 214 25.08 -20.94 -6.54
C LEU A 214 26.47 -20.32 -6.70
N ALA A 215 26.58 -19.03 -6.93
CA ALA A 215 27.84 -18.32 -7.08
C ALA A 215 28.50 -17.88 -5.74
N GLY A 216 27.89 -18.24 -4.60
CA GLY A 216 28.34 -17.80 -3.26
C GLY A 216 27.77 -16.43 -2.88
N SER A 217 27.86 -16.09 -1.58
CA SER A 217 27.28 -14.88 -0.99
C SER A 217 28.03 -13.57 -1.30
N GLY A 218 29.03 -13.61 -2.15
CA GLY A 218 29.77 -12.42 -2.58
C GLY A 218 28.98 -11.58 -3.57
N ALA A 219 29.08 -10.27 -3.48
CA ALA A 219 28.49 -9.32 -4.42
C ALA A 219 29.10 -9.39 -5.84
N ALA A 220 30.11 -10.21 -6.07
CA ALA A 220 30.76 -10.40 -7.37
C ALA A 220 30.03 -11.46 -8.19
N LEU A 221 29.31 -11.02 -9.20
CA LEU A 221 28.90 -11.87 -10.30
C LEU A 221 30.18 -12.27 -11.06
N VAL A 222 30.62 -13.52 -10.94
CA VAL A 222 31.64 -14.03 -11.82
C VAL A 222 31.03 -14.10 -13.21
N LYS A 223 31.43 -13.20 -14.09
CA LYS A 223 31.11 -13.26 -15.52
C LYS A 223 31.71 -14.58 -16.05
N GLY A 224 30.87 -15.53 -16.40
CA GLY A 224 31.39 -16.73 -17.04
C GLY A 224 30.68 -18.05 -16.78
N TYR A 225 29.65 -18.13 -15.94
CA TYR A 225 28.86 -19.36 -15.87
C TYR A 225 27.77 -19.36 -16.95
N ALA A 226 28.12 -19.87 -18.12
CA ALA A 226 27.15 -20.40 -19.07
C ALA A 226 26.56 -21.66 -18.45
N ILE A 227 25.25 -21.64 -18.15
CA ILE A 227 24.50 -22.84 -17.81
C ILE A 227 24.35 -23.58 -19.13
N ALA A 228 25.11 -24.66 -19.32
CA ALA A 228 24.86 -25.61 -20.39
C ALA A 228 23.40 -26.10 -20.25
N SER A 229 22.67 -26.04 -21.35
CA SER A 229 21.29 -26.47 -21.57
C SER A 229 21.12 -27.97 -21.28
#